data_12b0dda3e8b74c2b9e40928742631b51
#
_entry.id   12b0dda3e8b74c2b9e40928742631b51
#
_cell.length_a   1.000
_cell.length_b   1.000
_cell.length_c   1.000
_cell.angle_alpha   90.00
_cell.angle_beta   90.00
_cell.angle_gamma   90.00
#
_symmetry.space_group_name_H-M   'P 1'
#
loop_
_entity.id
_entity.type
_entity.pdbx_description
1 polymer ?
#
loop_
_entity_poly.entity_id
_entity_poly.type
_entity_poly.pdbx_seq_one_letter_code
_entity_poly.pdbx_strand_id
1 'polypeptide(L)'
;METEVLGNIPRLYTALADWLACLLYLYYLPKRTAGWRRYAIHAVFLLLLGVFMQATGQVPQFWFLPCIAVSILIMYLYIRMQTDVPARCAGYYCVRAFILGELAASLEWQLYYYMARRQGTPGAGVRVGILAVVYAAVYGAVFALERNYNDIASPLHVHKKEFLSTLFIGMAVYAASNLSYVSPDTPFSGKMTAEIYNIRTLVDLGGMAILFAHHMQLVEYRRKKERDALQNVLQAQYAQYRSAQDSIDLINKKYHDLKHQIAVLRSETSEEKAHYLDAMEQEIRSYEAQNKTGNEVLDTILTSKSLYCQQHGITLTCVADGAALDFMDTMDLCSLFGNALDNAIESVEKLPDSEQRLIHLVVARQKSFLWIRVENTYDGAFQADGTLPKTTKTDARYHGYGLKSIYDIAEKYGGTAEISTQEKCFTLKVLLPVQQK
;
A
#
# COMPACT_ATOMS: atom_id res chain seq x y z
N MET A 1 -8.82 26.24 -58.85
CA MET A 1 -9.01 26.79 -57.49
C MET A 1 -7.86 26.22 -56.67
N GLU A 2 -6.79 27.00 -56.56
CA GLU A 2 -5.65 26.69 -55.68
C GLU A 2 -6.15 26.67 -54.24
N THR A 3 -6.16 25.51 -53.66
CA THR A 3 -6.42 25.37 -52.23
C THR A 3 -5.24 26.01 -51.50
N GLU A 4 -5.44 27.19 -50.93
CA GLU A 4 -4.50 27.74 -49.93
C GLU A 4 -4.16 26.61 -48.98
N VAL A 5 -2.89 26.23 -49.01
CA VAL A 5 -2.34 25.20 -48.12
C VAL A 5 -2.45 25.77 -46.70
N LEU A 6 -3.50 25.41 -45.96
CA LEU A 6 -3.58 25.72 -44.55
C LEU A 6 -2.32 25.20 -43.88
N GLY A 7 -1.57 26.08 -43.26
CA GLY A 7 -0.29 25.76 -42.65
C GLY A 7 -0.42 24.73 -41.52
N ASN A 8 0.70 24.29 -41.00
CA ASN A 8 0.78 23.39 -39.85
C ASN A 8 0.03 23.91 -38.61
N ILE A 9 -0.27 23.03 -37.67
CA ILE A 9 -0.88 23.39 -36.38
C ILE A 9 -0.09 24.55 -35.76
N PRO A 10 -0.76 25.63 -35.34
CA PRO A 10 -0.08 26.75 -34.70
C PRO A 10 0.64 26.32 -33.43
N ARG A 11 1.91 26.62 -33.32
CA ARG A 11 2.75 26.20 -32.21
C ARG A 11 2.22 26.58 -30.82
N LEU A 12 1.56 27.74 -30.72
CA LEU A 12 0.92 28.19 -29.46
C LEU A 12 -0.26 27.30 -29.06
N TYR A 13 -0.97 26.68 -30.00
CA TYR A 13 -2.06 25.76 -29.69
C TYR A 13 -1.53 24.47 -29.11
N THR A 14 -0.47 23.93 -29.68
CA THR A 14 0.23 22.75 -29.12
C THR A 14 0.80 23.06 -27.76
N ALA A 15 1.44 24.23 -27.56
CA ALA A 15 1.95 24.61 -26.23
C ALA A 15 0.85 24.71 -25.16
N LEU A 16 -0.32 25.26 -25.54
CA LEU A 16 -1.48 25.32 -24.64
C LEU A 16 -2.05 23.93 -24.35
N ALA A 17 -2.10 23.05 -25.37
CA ALA A 17 -2.55 21.67 -25.20
C ALA A 17 -1.64 20.91 -24.22
N ASP A 18 -0.33 20.94 -24.40
CA ASP A 18 0.64 20.27 -23.55
C ASP A 18 0.57 20.78 -22.09
N TRP A 19 0.43 22.08 -21.93
CA TRP A 19 0.29 22.70 -20.61
C TRP A 19 -1.01 22.26 -19.91
N LEU A 20 -2.16 22.27 -20.61
CA LEU A 20 -3.44 21.81 -20.07
C LEU A 20 -3.42 20.32 -19.74
N ALA A 21 -2.77 19.50 -20.57
CA ALA A 21 -2.58 18.08 -20.30
C ALA A 21 -1.77 17.85 -19.00
N CYS A 22 -0.71 18.61 -18.80
CA CYS A 22 0.05 18.57 -17.56
C CYS A 22 -0.82 19.00 -16.36
N LEU A 23 -1.62 20.07 -16.48
CA LEU A 23 -2.51 20.54 -15.43
C LEU A 23 -3.53 19.48 -15.01
N LEU A 24 -4.09 18.73 -15.96
CA LEU A 24 -5.03 17.66 -15.69
C LEU A 24 -4.40 16.59 -14.80
N TYR A 25 -3.19 16.12 -15.11
CA TYR A 25 -2.52 15.12 -14.29
C TYR A 25 -1.99 15.67 -12.96
N LEU A 26 -1.56 16.94 -12.93
CA LEU A 26 -1.19 17.63 -11.70
C LEU A 26 -2.34 17.73 -10.69
N TYR A 27 -3.60 17.67 -11.16
CA TYR A 27 -4.76 17.64 -10.26
C TYR A 27 -4.79 16.38 -9.39
N TYR A 28 -4.40 15.23 -9.93
CA TYR A 28 -4.43 13.93 -9.25
C TYR A 28 -3.16 13.62 -8.45
N LEU A 29 -2.09 14.38 -8.61
CA LEU A 29 -0.81 14.10 -7.96
C LEU A 29 -0.64 14.89 -6.65
N PRO A 30 0.07 14.31 -5.65
CA PRO A 30 0.39 15.01 -4.41
C PRO A 30 1.22 16.26 -4.69
N LYS A 31 0.79 17.36 -4.11
CA LYS A 31 1.29 18.71 -4.42
C LYS A 31 2.48 19.04 -3.53
N ARG A 32 3.59 19.42 -4.14
CA ARG A 32 4.78 19.91 -3.45
C ARG A 32 4.70 21.39 -3.10
N THR A 33 4.02 22.18 -3.93
CA THR A 33 3.94 23.63 -3.82
C THR A 33 2.56 24.09 -3.40
N ALA A 34 2.47 25.16 -2.58
CA ALA A 34 1.24 25.74 -2.09
C ALA A 34 1.19 27.27 -2.32
N GLY A 35 0.00 27.85 -2.22
CA GLY A 35 -0.21 29.29 -2.32
C GLY A 35 0.18 29.87 -3.67
N TRP A 36 0.59 31.15 -3.69
CA TRP A 36 0.91 31.91 -4.90
C TRP A 36 2.05 31.29 -5.74
N ARG A 37 3.03 30.63 -5.10
CA ARG A 37 4.15 29.99 -5.79
C ARG A 37 3.68 28.93 -6.79
N ARG A 38 2.62 28.22 -6.49
CA ARG A 38 2.02 27.23 -7.37
C ARG A 38 1.53 27.88 -8.66
N TYR A 39 0.75 28.98 -8.54
CA TYR A 39 0.23 29.69 -9.70
C TYR A 39 1.33 30.37 -10.52
N ALA A 40 2.36 30.90 -9.85
CA ALA A 40 3.53 31.43 -10.52
C ALA A 40 4.25 30.38 -11.36
N ILE A 41 4.46 29.16 -10.86
CA ILE A 41 5.05 28.06 -11.61
C ILE A 41 4.16 27.67 -12.80
N HIS A 42 2.83 27.61 -12.64
CA HIS A 42 1.93 27.35 -13.77
C HIS A 42 2.09 28.39 -14.88
N ALA A 43 2.14 29.67 -14.54
CA ALA A 43 2.33 30.75 -15.51
C ALA A 43 3.70 30.70 -16.18
N VAL A 44 4.77 30.46 -15.42
CA VAL A 44 6.14 30.37 -15.94
C VAL A 44 6.26 29.22 -16.96
N PHE A 45 5.71 28.04 -16.66
CA PHE A 45 5.80 26.91 -17.60
C PHE A 45 4.93 27.07 -18.83
N LEU A 46 3.77 27.75 -18.74
CA LEU A 46 2.97 28.13 -19.90
C LEU A 46 3.76 29.07 -20.81
N LEU A 47 4.38 30.11 -20.25
CA LEU A 47 5.22 31.04 -21.02
C LEU A 47 6.45 30.34 -21.62
N LEU A 48 7.10 29.48 -20.85
CA LEU A 48 8.29 28.75 -21.31
C LEU A 48 7.95 27.83 -22.48
N LEU A 49 6.89 27.04 -22.40
CA LEU A 49 6.41 26.19 -23.49
C LEU A 49 6.01 27.03 -24.71
N GLY A 50 5.23 28.12 -24.49
CA GLY A 50 4.79 29.00 -25.57
C GLY A 50 5.95 29.66 -26.31
N VAL A 51 6.89 30.24 -25.59
CA VAL A 51 8.09 30.89 -26.17
C VAL A 51 8.95 29.86 -26.88
N PHE A 52 9.23 28.72 -26.24
CA PHE A 52 10.04 27.67 -26.85
C PHE A 52 9.42 27.12 -28.14
N MET A 53 8.13 26.77 -28.11
CA MET A 53 7.41 26.26 -29.27
C MET A 53 7.36 27.29 -30.41
N GLN A 54 7.15 28.57 -30.11
CA GLN A 54 7.12 29.64 -31.10
C GLN A 54 8.51 29.88 -31.71
N ALA A 55 9.57 29.88 -30.91
CA ALA A 55 10.94 30.06 -31.36
C ALA A 55 11.42 28.91 -32.28
N THR A 56 10.92 27.69 -32.01
CA THR A 56 11.25 26.49 -32.78
C THR A 56 10.33 26.23 -33.97
N GLY A 57 9.35 27.10 -34.21
CA GLY A 57 8.34 26.93 -35.27
C GLY A 57 8.88 26.92 -36.70
N GLN A 58 10.04 27.57 -36.96
CA GLN A 58 10.64 27.71 -38.25
C GLN A 58 11.97 26.95 -38.40
N VAL A 59 12.30 26.03 -37.48
CA VAL A 59 13.57 25.28 -37.54
C VAL A 59 13.51 24.23 -38.64
N PRO A 60 14.65 23.94 -39.32
CA PRO A 60 14.72 22.87 -40.29
C PRO A 60 14.28 21.51 -39.72
N GLN A 61 13.73 20.66 -40.60
CA GLN A 61 13.18 19.35 -40.24
C GLN A 61 14.14 18.47 -39.42
N PHE A 62 15.44 18.60 -39.66
CA PHE A 62 16.46 17.88 -38.86
C PHE A 62 16.41 18.16 -37.37
N TRP A 63 16.02 19.38 -36.95
CA TRP A 63 15.91 19.77 -35.54
C TRP A 63 14.55 19.42 -34.89
N PHE A 64 13.64 18.84 -35.66
CA PHE A 64 12.29 18.52 -35.19
C PHE A 64 12.30 17.60 -33.94
N LEU A 65 13.00 16.44 -34.05
CA LEU A 65 13.09 15.49 -32.92
C LEU A 65 13.80 16.07 -31.67
N PRO A 66 14.96 16.76 -31.80
CA PRO A 66 15.56 17.46 -30.66
C PRO A 66 14.64 18.49 -30.01
N CYS A 67 13.89 19.29 -30.77
CA CYS A 67 12.97 20.27 -30.22
C CYS A 67 11.84 19.62 -29.43
N ILE A 68 11.30 18.50 -29.90
CA ILE A 68 10.27 17.76 -29.17
C ILE A 68 10.83 17.14 -27.89
N ALA A 69 12.03 16.59 -27.93
CA ALA A 69 12.67 16.08 -26.71
C ALA A 69 12.83 17.17 -25.65
N VAL A 70 13.14 18.40 -26.06
CA VAL A 70 13.21 19.54 -25.14
C VAL A 70 11.83 19.94 -24.62
N SER A 71 10.77 19.95 -25.44
CA SER A 71 9.41 20.24 -24.93
C SER A 71 8.92 19.17 -23.95
N ILE A 72 9.17 17.89 -24.21
CA ILE A 72 8.88 16.80 -23.26
C ILE A 72 9.68 16.98 -21.96
N LEU A 73 10.95 17.40 -22.04
CA LEU A 73 11.75 17.70 -20.85
C LEU A 73 11.16 18.88 -20.04
N ILE A 74 10.68 19.93 -20.72
CA ILE A 74 10.01 21.05 -20.05
C ILE A 74 8.73 20.56 -19.34
N MET A 75 7.90 19.75 -20.00
CA MET A 75 6.71 19.14 -19.40
C MET A 75 7.06 18.26 -18.19
N TYR A 76 8.10 17.44 -18.32
CA TYR A 76 8.59 16.61 -17.22
C TYR A 76 9.04 17.43 -16.01
N LEU A 77 9.84 18.48 -16.24
CA LEU A 77 10.29 19.39 -15.19
C LEU A 77 9.12 20.11 -14.54
N TYR A 78 8.11 20.50 -15.33
CA TYR A 78 6.89 21.11 -14.80
C TYR A 78 6.17 20.19 -13.81
N ILE A 79 5.93 18.92 -14.18
CA ILE A 79 5.32 17.94 -13.29
C ILE A 79 6.20 17.72 -12.06
N ARG A 80 7.51 17.60 -12.22
CA ARG A 80 8.47 17.33 -11.16
C ARG A 80 8.60 18.47 -10.13
N MET A 81 8.49 19.72 -10.58
CA MET A 81 8.54 20.87 -9.68
C MET A 81 7.27 21.07 -8.86
N GLN A 82 6.11 20.68 -9.41
CA GLN A 82 4.81 20.86 -8.77
C GLN A 82 4.40 19.72 -7.85
N THR A 83 5.03 18.54 -7.98
CA THR A 83 4.60 17.32 -7.29
C THR A 83 5.71 16.68 -6.47
N ASP A 84 5.32 15.98 -5.41
CA ASP A 84 6.23 15.19 -4.57
C ASP A 84 6.13 13.70 -4.91
N VAL A 85 6.37 13.37 -6.19
CA VAL A 85 6.36 11.99 -6.68
C VAL A 85 7.76 11.56 -7.14
N PRO A 86 8.08 10.26 -7.12
CA PRO A 86 9.34 9.75 -7.67
C PRO A 86 9.51 10.12 -9.16
N ALA A 87 10.76 10.26 -9.61
CA ALA A 87 11.09 10.61 -10.99
C ALA A 87 10.39 9.73 -12.04
N ARG A 88 10.27 8.43 -11.80
CA ARG A 88 9.60 7.48 -12.70
C ARG A 88 8.10 7.74 -12.81
N CYS A 89 7.46 8.10 -11.70
CA CYS A 89 6.05 8.44 -11.67
C CYS A 89 5.79 9.75 -12.46
N ALA A 90 6.62 10.79 -12.26
CA ALA A 90 6.56 12.01 -13.03
C ALA A 90 6.73 11.76 -14.54
N GLY A 91 7.68 10.88 -14.91
CA GLY A 91 7.89 10.48 -16.30
C GLY A 91 6.70 9.72 -16.90
N TYR A 92 6.09 8.83 -16.13
CA TYR A 92 4.89 8.11 -16.52
C TYR A 92 3.74 9.05 -16.88
N TYR A 93 3.42 10.01 -16.00
CA TYR A 93 2.36 10.99 -16.26
C TYR A 93 2.76 12.01 -17.35
N CYS A 94 4.05 12.31 -17.50
CA CYS A 94 4.55 13.16 -18.58
C CYS A 94 4.28 12.56 -19.97
N VAL A 95 4.55 11.26 -20.17
CA VAL A 95 4.25 10.57 -21.45
C VAL A 95 2.76 10.62 -21.76
N ARG A 96 1.90 10.38 -20.77
CA ARG A 96 0.44 10.43 -20.92
C ARG A 96 -0.03 11.86 -21.24
N ALA A 97 0.52 12.86 -20.56
CA ALA A 97 0.22 14.26 -20.83
C ALA A 97 0.62 14.67 -22.24
N PHE A 98 1.79 14.23 -22.71
CA PHE A 98 2.28 14.53 -24.04
C PHE A 98 1.35 13.97 -25.14
N ILE A 99 0.99 12.69 -25.07
CA ILE A 99 0.07 12.08 -26.06
C ILE A 99 -1.34 12.71 -25.98
N LEU A 100 -1.82 13.08 -24.79
CA LEU A 100 -3.08 13.80 -24.63
C LEU A 100 -3.04 15.20 -25.25
N GLY A 101 -1.93 15.93 -25.09
CA GLY A 101 -1.70 17.22 -25.73
C GLY A 101 -1.68 17.12 -27.25
N GLU A 102 -0.97 16.12 -27.79
CA GLU A 102 -0.93 15.85 -29.23
C GLU A 102 -2.35 15.51 -29.79
N LEU A 103 -3.13 14.68 -29.07
CA LEU A 103 -4.52 14.38 -29.44
C LEU A 103 -5.39 15.63 -29.47
N ALA A 104 -5.31 16.47 -28.44
CA ALA A 104 -6.13 17.67 -28.36
C ALA A 104 -5.83 18.66 -29.49
N ALA A 105 -4.53 18.86 -29.78
CA ALA A 105 -4.08 19.76 -30.85
C ALA A 105 -4.39 19.20 -32.25
N SER A 106 -4.22 17.90 -32.46
CA SER A 106 -4.48 17.27 -33.77
C SER A 106 -5.98 17.25 -34.09
N LEU A 107 -6.83 16.95 -33.11
CA LEU A 107 -8.30 16.92 -33.27
C LEU A 107 -8.85 18.32 -33.54
N GLU A 108 -8.38 19.34 -32.80
CA GLU A 108 -8.77 20.73 -33.02
C GLU A 108 -8.44 21.17 -34.44
N TRP A 109 -7.19 20.93 -34.87
CA TRP A 109 -6.75 21.33 -36.18
C TRP A 109 -7.45 20.59 -37.33
N GLN A 110 -7.77 19.32 -37.14
CA GLN A 110 -8.53 18.53 -38.12
C GLN A 110 -9.93 19.11 -38.31
N LEU A 111 -10.63 19.45 -37.23
CA LEU A 111 -11.97 20.04 -37.29
C LEU A 111 -11.94 21.43 -37.93
N TYR A 112 -10.97 22.26 -37.55
CA TYR A 112 -10.74 23.57 -38.16
C TYR A 112 -10.49 23.45 -39.67
N TYR A 113 -9.59 22.54 -40.07
CA TYR A 113 -9.28 22.29 -41.50
C TYR A 113 -10.52 21.82 -42.26
N TYR A 114 -11.31 20.93 -41.71
CA TYR A 114 -12.56 20.47 -42.33
C TYR A 114 -13.56 21.60 -42.58
N MET A 115 -13.73 22.49 -41.58
CA MET A 115 -14.63 23.64 -41.71
C MET A 115 -14.09 24.65 -42.73
N ALA A 116 -12.81 24.97 -42.67
CA ALA A 116 -12.16 25.91 -43.59
C ALA A 116 -12.27 25.44 -45.05
N ARG A 117 -12.18 24.14 -45.30
CA ARG A 117 -12.34 23.58 -46.65
C ARG A 117 -13.76 23.68 -47.19
N ARG A 118 -14.78 23.61 -46.31
CA ARG A 118 -16.19 23.67 -46.76
C ARG A 118 -16.78 25.07 -46.85
N GLN A 119 -16.40 25.94 -45.97
CA GLN A 119 -17.06 27.26 -45.79
C GLN A 119 -16.11 28.44 -45.99
N GLY A 120 -14.83 28.17 -46.37
CA GLY A 120 -13.81 29.19 -46.37
C GLY A 120 -13.14 29.35 -45.00
N THR A 121 -12.03 30.11 -44.95
CA THR A 121 -11.28 30.30 -43.71
C THR A 121 -12.11 31.03 -42.66
N PRO A 122 -12.43 30.39 -41.51
CA PRO A 122 -13.22 30.99 -40.44
C PRO A 122 -12.52 32.22 -39.84
N GLY A 123 -13.28 33.21 -39.46
CA GLY A 123 -12.76 34.39 -38.74
C GLY A 123 -12.10 34.01 -37.40
N ALA A 124 -11.25 34.89 -36.88
CA ALA A 124 -10.46 34.66 -35.67
C ALA A 124 -11.31 34.24 -34.46
N GLY A 125 -12.49 34.82 -34.28
CA GLY A 125 -13.42 34.49 -33.17
C GLY A 125 -13.92 33.03 -33.26
N VAL A 126 -14.29 32.56 -34.46
CA VAL A 126 -14.74 31.16 -34.67
C VAL A 126 -13.62 30.20 -34.43
N ARG A 127 -12.39 30.51 -34.84
CA ARG A 127 -11.21 29.70 -34.61
C ARG A 127 -10.93 29.51 -33.12
N VAL A 128 -10.95 30.58 -32.32
CA VAL A 128 -10.80 30.53 -30.87
C VAL A 128 -11.95 29.74 -30.22
N GLY A 129 -13.17 29.89 -30.74
CA GLY A 129 -14.34 29.14 -30.28
C GLY A 129 -14.16 27.61 -30.49
N ILE A 130 -13.71 27.18 -31.67
CA ILE A 130 -13.42 25.76 -31.97
C ILE A 130 -12.37 25.23 -31.00
N LEU A 131 -11.25 25.96 -30.84
CA LEU A 131 -10.18 25.57 -29.90
C LEU A 131 -10.73 25.38 -28.48
N ALA A 132 -11.48 26.34 -27.97
CA ALA A 132 -12.04 26.28 -26.60
C ALA A 132 -12.99 25.08 -26.43
N VAL A 133 -13.89 24.85 -27.37
CA VAL A 133 -14.86 23.76 -27.32
C VAL A 133 -14.16 22.40 -27.41
N VAL A 134 -13.24 22.22 -28.35
CA VAL A 134 -12.53 20.94 -28.53
C VAL A 134 -11.66 20.63 -27.33
N TYR A 135 -10.89 21.59 -26.84
CA TYR A 135 -10.05 21.37 -25.64
C TYR A 135 -10.91 21.08 -24.41
N ALA A 136 -11.98 21.84 -24.19
CA ALA A 136 -12.89 21.54 -23.08
C ALA A 136 -13.51 20.13 -23.18
N ALA A 137 -13.88 19.69 -24.38
CA ALA A 137 -14.44 18.36 -24.60
C ALA A 137 -13.40 17.26 -24.36
N VAL A 138 -12.19 17.37 -24.93
CA VAL A 138 -11.13 16.36 -24.79
C VAL A 138 -10.67 16.25 -23.34
N TYR A 139 -10.27 17.37 -22.70
CA TYR A 139 -9.80 17.33 -21.32
C TYR A 139 -10.93 16.99 -20.33
N GLY A 140 -12.15 17.44 -20.57
CA GLY A 140 -13.32 17.06 -19.76
C GLY A 140 -13.65 15.58 -19.85
N ALA A 141 -13.60 14.99 -21.04
CA ALA A 141 -13.81 13.55 -21.24
C ALA A 141 -12.71 12.72 -20.53
N VAL A 142 -11.45 13.09 -20.71
CA VAL A 142 -10.33 12.38 -20.05
C VAL A 142 -10.40 12.57 -18.54
N PHE A 143 -10.72 13.75 -18.03
CA PHE A 143 -10.92 13.98 -16.61
C PHE A 143 -12.02 13.08 -16.03
N ALA A 144 -13.16 12.99 -16.72
CA ALA A 144 -14.27 12.13 -16.28
C ALA A 144 -13.90 10.63 -16.28
N LEU A 145 -13.17 10.17 -17.30
CA LEU A 145 -12.70 8.79 -17.41
C LEU A 145 -11.66 8.45 -16.32
N GLU A 146 -10.72 9.35 -16.05
CA GLU A 146 -9.63 9.09 -15.12
C GLU A 146 -9.98 9.31 -13.64
N ARG A 147 -11.06 10.02 -13.36
CA ARG A 147 -11.49 10.33 -11.99
C ARG A 147 -11.63 9.10 -11.10
N ASN A 148 -12.06 7.96 -11.67
CA ASN A 148 -12.29 6.73 -10.92
C ASN A 148 -11.01 5.87 -10.72
N TYR A 149 -9.94 6.20 -11.45
CA TYR A 149 -8.69 5.42 -11.47
C TYR A 149 -7.50 6.15 -10.86
N ASN A 150 -7.64 7.44 -10.56
CA ASN A 150 -6.62 8.23 -9.88
C ASN A 150 -7.13 8.61 -8.49
N ASP A 151 -6.43 8.14 -7.45
CA ASP A 151 -6.69 8.52 -6.06
C ASP A 151 -5.60 9.49 -5.60
N ILE A 152 -6.03 10.66 -5.12
CA ILE A 152 -5.12 11.72 -4.61
C ILE A 152 -4.45 11.26 -3.31
N ALA A 153 -5.14 10.43 -2.50
CA ALA A 153 -4.63 9.96 -1.21
C ALA A 153 -3.54 8.90 -1.36
N SER A 154 -3.61 8.08 -2.43
CA SER A 154 -2.64 7.00 -2.68
C SER A 154 -2.12 7.05 -4.12
N PRO A 155 -1.12 7.90 -4.41
CA PRO A 155 -0.57 8.04 -5.76
C PRO A 155 0.03 6.73 -6.26
N LEU A 156 -0.14 6.47 -7.55
CA LEU A 156 0.35 5.26 -8.19
C LEU A 156 1.88 5.14 -8.07
N HIS A 157 2.37 4.11 -7.38
CA HIS A 157 3.80 3.78 -7.35
C HIS A 157 4.18 3.08 -8.65
N VAL A 158 4.87 3.80 -9.55
CA VAL A 158 5.27 3.29 -10.87
C VAL A 158 6.61 2.56 -10.77
N HIS A 159 6.63 1.26 -11.10
CA HIS A 159 7.87 0.48 -11.20
C HIS A 159 8.60 0.72 -12.53
N LYS A 160 9.88 0.33 -12.60
CA LYS A 160 10.71 0.51 -13.80
C LYS A 160 10.09 -0.12 -15.05
N LYS A 161 9.49 -1.31 -14.92
CA LYS A 161 8.85 -2.01 -16.06
C LYS A 161 7.64 -1.26 -16.59
N GLU A 162 6.81 -0.75 -15.71
CA GLU A 162 5.59 0.02 -16.03
C GLU A 162 5.94 1.34 -16.72
N PHE A 163 6.95 2.05 -16.21
CA PHE A 163 7.45 3.26 -16.86
C PHE A 163 8.00 2.98 -18.27
N LEU A 164 8.81 1.92 -18.42
CA LEU A 164 9.38 1.57 -19.71
C LEU A 164 8.31 1.15 -20.74
N SER A 165 7.26 0.40 -20.31
CA SER A 165 6.16 0.05 -21.20
C SER A 165 5.37 1.28 -21.65
N THR A 166 5.09 2.21 -20.75
CA THR A 166 4.41 3.47 -21.08
C THR A 166 5.25 4.34 -22.01
N LEU A 167 6.55 4.43 -21.76
CA LEU A 167 7.48 5.16 -22.62
C LEU A 167 7.54 4.56 -24.03
N PHE A 168 7.59 3.23 -24.13
CA PHE A 168 7.58 2.53 -25.43
C PHE A 168 6.27 2.78 -26.19
N ILE A 169 5.12 2.68 -25.52
CA ILE A 169 3.81 2.99 -26.14
C ILE A 169 3.80 4.44 -26.62
N GLY A 170 4.19 5.39 -25.78
CA GLY A 170 4.22 6.82 -26.15
C GLY A 170 5.14 7.09 -27.35
N MET A 171 6.34 6.51 -27.37
CA MET A 171 7.27 6.64 -28.51
C MET A 171 6.69 6.03 -29.79
N ALA A 172 6.08 4.84 -29.72
CA ALA A 172 5.48 4.18 -30.88
C ALA A 172 4.30 4.98 -31.45
N VAL A 173 3.41 5.47 -30.57
CA VAL A 173 2.28 6.33 -30.97
C VAL A 173 2.78 7.61 -31.63
N TYR A 174 3.74 8.29 -31.01
CA TYR A 174 4.28 9.53 -31.54
C TYR A 174 4.99 9.32 -32.89
N ALA A 175 5.79 8.26 -33.04
CA ALA A 175 6.45 7.93 -34.29
C ALA A 175 5.44 7.64 -35.42
N ALA A 176 4.40 6.86 -35.12
CA ALA A 176 3.35 6.55 -36.08
C ALA A 176 2.51 7.78 -36.46
N SER A 177 2.17 8.63 -35.49
CA SER A 177 1.38 9.85 -35.66
C SER A 177 2.11 10.88 -36.55
N ASN A 178 3.44 10.98 -36.41
CA ASN A 178 4.25 11.96 -37.16
C ASN A 178 4.99 11.37 -38.36
N LEU A 179 4.74 10.10 -38.73
CA LEU A 179 5.44 9.41 -39.82
C LEU A 179 5.36 10.17 -41.13
N SER A 180 4.18 10.69 -41.50
CA SER A 180 3.95 11.45 -42.72
C SER A 180 4.74 12.76 -42.79
N TYR A 181 5.13 13.35 -41.65
CA TYR A 181 5.97 14.55 -41.57
C TYR A 181 7.45 14.21 -41.67
N VAL A 182 7.89 13.13 -41.03
CA VAL A 182 9.31 12.76 -40.95
C VAL A 182 9.77 12.03 -42.22
N SER A 183 8.89 11.19 -42.77
CA SER A 183 9.19 10.32 -43.92
C SER A 183 8.00 10.27 -44.88
N PRO A 184 7.80 11.29 -45.75
CA PRO A 184 6.62 11.39 -46.61
C PRO A 184 6.55 10.32 -47.70
N ASP A 185 7.66 9.66 -48.02
CA ASP A 185 7.77 8.69 -49.14
C ASP A 185 7.60 7.22 -48.70
N THR A 186 6.96 6.98 -47.57
CA THR A 186 6.68 5.61 -47.08
C THR A 186 5.31 5.14 -47.54
N PRO A 187 5.06 3.80 -47.62
CA PRO A 187 3.76 3.25 -47.97
C PRO A 187 2.64 3.61 -46.94
N PHE A 188 3.02 4.05 -45.74
CA PHE A 188 2.12 4.39 -44.64
C PHE A 188 1.92 5.91 -44.51
N SER A 189 2.57 6.72 -45.31
CA SER A 189 2.50 8.17 -45.26
C SER A 189 1.35 8.69 -46.13
N GLY A 190 0.54 9.60 -45.58
CA GLY A 190 -0.50 10.31 -46.32
C GLY A 190 0.14 11.28 -47.33
N LYS A 191 -0.41 11.33 -48.52
CA LYS A 191 0.04 12.27 -49.60
C LYS A 191 -0.76 13.57 -49.57
N MET A 192 -2.01 13.52 -49.15
CA MET A 192 -2.86 14.70 -49.07
C MET A 192 -2.87 15.25 -47.65
N THR A 193 -2.95 16.55 -47.50
CA THR A 193 -2.98 17.26 -46.18
C THR A 193 -4.11 16.70 -45.28
N ALA A 194 -5.28 16.44 -45.86
CA ALA A 194 -6.41 15.85 -45.09
C ALA A 194 -6.12 14.45 -44.57
N GLU A 195 -5.41 13.63 -45.35
CA GLU A 195 -5.03 12.27 -44.92
C GLU A 195 -4.01 12.32 -43.78
N ILE A 196 -3.04 13.23 -43.84
CA ILE A 196 -2.04 13.43 -42.79
C ILE A 196 -2.72 13.79 -41.47
N TYR A 197 -3.67 14.72 -41.45
CA TYR A 197 -4.41 15.09 -40.23
C TYR A 197 -5.30 13.96 -39.72
N ASN A 198 -5.99 13.23 -40.62
CA ASN A 198 -6.80 12.07 -40.25
C ASN A 198 -5.96 10.98 -39.58
N ILE A 199 -4.83 10.60 -40.21
CA ILE A 199 -3.92 9.58 -39.66
C ILE A 199 -3.42 10.02 -38.28
N ARG A 200 -2.97 11.26 -38.15
CA ARG A 200 -2.46 11.80 -36.89
C ARG A 200 -3.49 11.72 -35.79
N THR A 201 -4.69 12.27 -36.02
CA THR A 201 -5.77 12.29 -35.00
C THR A 201 -6.22 10.87 -34.60
N LEU A 202 -6.35 9.95 -35.58
CA LEU A 202 -6.76 8.57 -35.28
C LEU A 202 -5.69 7.79 -34.53
N VAL A 203 -4.41 7.98 -34.86
CA VAL A 203 -3.30 7.35 -34.15
C VAL A 203 -3.17 7.89 -32.74
N ASP A 204 -3.29 9.20 -32.54
CA ASP A 204 -3.22 9.84 -31.21
C ASP A 204 -4.40 9.40 -30.34
N LEU A 205 -5.63 9.29 -30.92
CA LEU A 205 -6.81 8.76 -30.21
C LEU A 205 -6.63 7.31 -29.81
N GLY A 206 -6.17 6.45 -30.73
CA GLY A 206 -5.86 5.04 -30.42
C GLY A 206 -4.76 4.92 -29.37
N GLY A 207 -3.72 5.73 -29.48
CA GLY A 207 -2.64 5.81 -28.50
C GLY A 207 -3.09 6.22 -27.11
N MET A 208 -3.96 7.23 -27.03
CA MET A 208 -4.55 7.65 -25.74
C MET A 208 -5.43 6.56 -25.15
N ALA A 209 -6.23 5.85 -25.97
CA ALA A 209 -7.05 4.72 -25.51
C ALA A 209 -6.18 3.57 -24.98
N ILE A 210 -5.09 3.25 -25.65
CA ILE A 210 -4.12 2.23 -25.18
C ILE A 210 -3.47 2.65 -23.86
N LEU A 211 -3.01 3.91 -23.74
CA LEU A 211 -2.42 4.43 -22.51
C LEU A 211 -3.43 4.46 -21.35
N PHE A 212 -4.70 4.77 -21.63
CA PHE A 212 -5.77 4.71 -20.65
C PHE A 212 -6.05 3.27 -20.19
N ALA A 213 -6.19 2.32 -21.13
CA ALA A 213 -6.38 0.91 -20.81
C ALA A 213 -5.21 0.33 -20.01
N HIS A 214 -3.96 0.68 -20.38
CA HIS A 214 -2.77 0.30 -19.63
C HIS A 214 -2.80 0.84 -18.20
N HIS A 215 -3.17 2.11 -18.01
CA HIS A 215 -3.32 2.71 -16.68
C HIS A 215 -4.38 2.01 -15.84
N MET A 216 -5.56 1.76 -16.42
CA MET A 216 -6.65 1.07 -15.77
C MET A 216 -6.23 -0.34 -15.29
N GLN A 217 -5.57 -1.11 -16.17
CA GLN A 217 -5.04 -2.43 -15.80
C GLN A 217 -4.02 -2.37 -14.65
N LEU A 218 -3.14 -1.37 -14.63
CA LEU A 218 -2.17 -1.19 -13.55
C LEU A 218 -2.86 -0.89 -12.21
N VAL A 219 -3.85 -0.01 -12.20
CA VAL A 219 -4.61 0.35 -10.99
C VAL A 219 -5.42 -0.85 -10.49
N GLU A 220 -6.12 -1.56 -11.38
CA GLU A 220 -6.90 -2.75 -11.01
C GLU A 220 -6.02 -3.89 -10.49
N TYR A 221 -4.89 -4.15 -11.13
CA TYR A 221 -3.91 -5.15 -10.67
C TYR A 221 -3.43 -4.85 -9.24
N ARG A 222 -3.15 -3.58 -8.93
CA ARG A 222 -2.73 -3.17 -7.58
C ARG A 222 -3.83 -3.31 -6.55
N ARG A 223 -5.03 -2.82 -6.87
CA ARG A 223 -6.20 -2.99 -6.00
C ARG A 223 -6.50 -4.47 -5.71
N LYS A 224 -6.33 -5.33 -6.72
CA LYS A 224 -6.45 -6.78 -6.55
C LYS A 224 -5.38 -7.31 -5.60
N LYS A 225 -4.12 -6.96 -5.82
CA LYS A 225 -3.00 -7.39 -4.99
C LYS A 225 -3.14 -6.97 -3.52
N GLU A 226 -3.60 -5.75 -3.27
CA GLU A 226 -3.88 -5.23 -1.92
C GLU A 226 -5.03 -6.00 -1.25
N ARG A 227 -6.12 -6.26 -1.98
CA ARG A 227 -7.23 -7.09 -1.49
C ARG A 227 -6.80 -8.52 -1.18
N ASP A 228 -6.05 -9.14 -2.06
CA ASP A 228 -5.55 -10.51 -1.85
C ASP A 228 -4.61 -10.58 -0.63
N ALA A 229 -3.75 -9.57 -0.44
CA ALA A 229 -2.88 -9.49 0.73
C ALA A 229 -3.69 -9.34 2.03
N LEU A 230 -4.70 -8.46 2.06
CA LEU A 230 -5.58 -8.29 3.22
C LEU A 230 -6.37 -9.57 3.51
N GLN A 231 -6.88 -10.23 2.48
CA GLN A 231 -7.63 -11.48 2.62
C GLN A 231 -6.77 -12.60 3.20
N ASN A 232 -5.49 -12.70 2.78
CA ASN A 232 -4.54 -13.67 3.33
C ASN A 232 -4.27 -13.42 4.83
N VAL A 233 -4.14 -12.15 5.24
CA VAL A 233 -3.97 -11.78 6.66
C VAL A 233 -5.20 -12.19 7.47
N LEU A 234 -6.39 -11.89 6.99
CA LEU A 234 -7.65 -12.27 7.67
C LEU A 234 -7.79 -13.79 7.79
N GLN A 235 -7.45 -14.55 6.74
CA GLN A 235 -7.49 -16.01 6.77
C GLN A 235 -6.49 -16.59 7.78
N ALA A 236 -5.28 -16.03 7.86
CA ALA A 236 -4.27 -16.47 8.83
C ALA A 236 -4.73 -16.20 10.28
N GLN A 237 -5.31 -15.03 10.55
CA GLN A 237 -5.89 -14.71 11.86
C GLN A 237 -7.05 -15.64 12.23
N TYR A 238 -7.93 -15.93 11.27
CA TYR A 238 -9.06 -16.84 11.51
C TYR A 238 -8.59 -18.28 11.79
N ALA A 239 -7.58 -18.76 11.05
CA ALA A 239 -6.99 -20.08 11.28
C ALA A 239 -6.34 -20.19 12.68
N GLN A 240 -5.62 -19.14 13.09
CA GLN A 240 -5.03 -19.07 14.44
C GLN A 240 -6.10 -19.07 15.54
N TYR A 241 -7.17 -18.29 15.37
CA TYR A 241 -8.32 -18.29 16.27
C TYR A 241 -8.96 -19.67 16.40
N ARG A 242 -9.24 -20.32 15.27
CA ARG A 242 -9.85 -21.66 15.26
C ARG A 242 -8.97 -22.71 15.94
N SER A 243 -7.66 -22.68 15.67
CA SER A 243 -6.71 -23.58 16.33
C SER A 243 -6.65 -23.36 17.86
N ALA A 244 -6.74 -22.12 18.31
CA ALA A 244 -6.83 -21.81 19.75
C ALA A 244 -8.13 -22.36 20.36
N GLN A 245 -9.27 -22.17 19.69
CA GLN A 245 -10.57 -22.68 20.13
C GLN A 245 -10.60 -24.23 20.18
N ASP A 246 -10.11 -24.91 19.14
CA ASP A 246 -10.02 -26.37 19.11
C ASP A 246 -9.14 -26.90 20.25
N SER A 247 -8.06 -26.19 20.60
CA SER A 247 -7.18 -26.51 21.72
C SER A 247 -7.91 -26.37 23.07
N ILE A 248 -8.71 -25.32 23.24
CA ILE A 248 -9.53 -25.07 24.43
C ILE A 248 -10.54 -26.19 24.61
N ASP A 249 -11.25 -26.54 23.54
CA ASP A 249 -12.30 -27.60 23.60
C ASP A 249 -11.68 -28.96 23.92
N LEU A 250 -10.48 -29.26 23.40
CA LEU A 250 -9.75 -30.49 23.68
C LEU A 250 -9.32 -30.56 25.16
N ILE A 251 -8.83 -29.45 25.72
CA ILE A 251 -8.42 -29.35 27.12
C ILE A 251 -9.65 -29.53 28.02
N ASN A 252 -10.75 -28.84 27.76
CA ASN A 252 -11.99 -28.94 28.52
C ASN A 252 -12.55 -30.36 28.49
N LYS A 253 -12.52 -31.05 27.36
CA LYS A 253 -12.96 -32.42 27.22
C LYS A 253 -12.08 -33.38 28.04
N LYS A 254 -10.75 -33.27 27.94
CA LYS A 254 -9.82 -34.08 28.75
C LYS A 254 -9.98 -33.85 30.24
N TYR A 255 -10.19 -32.59 30.64
CA TYR A 255 -10.46 -32.23 32.04
C TYR A 255 -11.73 -32.88 32.56
N HIS A 256 -12.83 -32.83 31.79
CA HIS A 256 -14.09 -33.46 32.15
C HIS A 256 -13.95 -35.00 32.27
N ASP A 257 -13.25 -35.61 31.32
CA ASP A 257 -13.01 -37.06 31.32
C ASP A 257 -12.16 -37.50 32.52
N LEU A 258 -11.14 -36.71 32.87
CA LEU A 258 -10.28 -36.99 34.04
C LEU A 258 -11.08 -36.87 35.36
N LYS A 259 -11.89 -35.82 35.48
CA LYS A 259 -12.77 -35.61 36.65
C LYS A 259 -13.76 -36.76 36.83
N HIS A 260 -14.31 -37.26 35.71
CA HIS A 260 -15.23 -38.43 35.76
C HIS A 260 -14.50 -39.71 36.14
N GLN A 261 -13.28 -39.96 35.65
CA GLN A 261 -12.46 -41.12 36.01
C GLN A 261 -12.10 -41.10 37.52
N ILE A 262 -11.71 -39.96 38.05
CA ILE A 262 -11.44 -39.82 39.50
C ILE A 262 -12.67 -40.08 40.32
N ALA A 263 -13.87 -39.59 39.92
CA ALA A 263 -15.10 -39.83 40.60
C ALA A 263 -15.51 -41.31 40.63
N VAL A 264 -15.28 -42.04 39.53
CA VAL A 264 -15.51 -43.50 39.44
C VAL A 264 -14.54 -44.26 40.30
N LEU A 265 -13.24 -43.95 40.31
CA LEU A 265 -12.22 -44.58 41.13
C LEU A 265 -12.44 -44.36 42.65
N ARG A 266 -13.06 -43.22 43.01
CA ARG A 266 -13.40 -42.88 44.40
C ARG A 266 -14.55 -43.76 44.99
N SER A 267 -15.35 -44.35 44.10
CA SER A 267 -16.48 -45.23 44.54
C SER A 267 -16.02 -46.68 44.89
N GLU A 268 -14.77 -47.05 44.61
CA GLU A 268 -14.18 -48.34 44.93
C GLU A 268 -13.36 -48.28 46.23
N THR A 269 -13.80 -48.94 47.29
CA THR A 269 -13.23 -48.96 48.65
C THR A 269 -11.86 -49.64 48.75
N SER A 270 -10.76 -48.89 48.84
CA SER A 270 -9.46 -49.25 49.34
C SER A 270 -8.72 -48.04 49.87
N GLU A 271 -8.24 -48.04 51.14
CA GLU A 271 -7.57 -46.90 51.78
C GLU A 271 -6.33 -46.39 51.04
N GLU A 272 -5.53 -47.27 50.42
CA GLU A 272 -4.37 -46.89 49.61
C GLU A 272 -4.73 -46.18 48.32
N LYS A 273 -5.84 -46.56 47.68
CA LYS A 273 -6.37 -45.87 46.52
C LYS A 273 -6.89 -44.47 46.82
N ALA A 274 -7.54 -44.29 48.00
CA ALA A 274 -8.01 -43.00 48.42
C ALA A 274 -6.88 -41.97 48.57
N HIS A 275 -5.78 -42.38 49.16
CA HIS A 275 -4.59 -41.51 49.30
C HIS A 275 -3.94 -41.14 47.95
N TYR A 276 -3.90 -42.06 46.98
CA TYR A 276 -3.39 -41.79 45.63
C TYR A 276 -4.31 -40.86 44.84
N LEU A 277 -5.60 -41.03 45.00
CA LEU A 277 -6.62 -40.15 44.37
C LEU A 277 -6.66 -38.75 44.97
N ASP A 278 -6.47 -38.64 46.30
CA ASP A 278 -6.38 -37.33 46.96
C ASP A 278 -5.08 -36.61 46.55
N ALA A 279 -3.98 -37.30 46.36
CA ALA A 279 -2.74 -36.74 45.81
C ALA A 279 -2.92 -36.26 44.38
N MET A 280 -3.59 -37.06 43.53
CA MET A 280 -3.90 -36.70 42.13
C MET A 280 -4.89 -35.56 42.04
N GLU A 281 -5.91 -35.49 42.92
CA GLU A 281 -6.86 -34.38 43.01
C GLU A 281 -6.21 -33.10 43.52
N GLN A 282 -5.25 -33.20 44.47
CA GLN A 282 -4.42 -32.07 44.87
C GLN A 282 -3.52 -31.57 43.77
N GLU A 283 -2.93 -32.46 42.96
CA GLU A 283 -2.12 -32.11 41.82
C GLU A 283 -2.93 -31.40 40.75
N ILE A 284 -4.13 -31.87 40.44
CA ILE A 284 -5.11 -31.23 39.54
C ILE A 284 -5.57 -29.89 40.10
N ARG A 285 -5.88 -29.79 41.40
CA ARG A 285 -6.27 -28.54 42.06
C ARG A 285 -5.12 -27.54 42.10
N SER A 286 -3.88 -27.99 42.26
CA SER A 286 -2.72 -27.09 42.17
C SER A 286 -2.53 -26.53 40.74
N TYR A 287 -2.86 -27.32 39.72
CA TYR A 287 -2.92 -26.90 38.34
C TYR A 287 -4.05 -25.88 38.06
N GLU A 288 -5.25 -26.13 38.60
CA GLU A 288 -6.38 -25.20 38.54
C GLU A 288 -6.10 -23.87 39.30
N ALA A 289 -5.43 -23.95 40.44
CA ALA A 289 -5.15 -22.77 41.26
C ALA A 289 -4.05 -21.88 40.69
N GLN A 290 -3.09 -22.46 39.96
CA GLN A 290 -1.99 -21.70 39.38
C GLN A 290 -2.43 -20.80 38.22
N ASN A 291 -3.52 -21.12 37.53
CA ASN A 291 -3.95 -20.41 36.32
C ASN A 291 -5.31 -19.72 36.45
N LYS A 292 -5.87 -19.57 37.68
CA LYS A 292 -7.09 -18.79 37.90
C LYS A 292 -6.78 -17.32 38.09
N THR A 293 -6.64 -16.62 36.95
CA THR A 293 -6.40 -15.18 36.97
C THR A 293 -7.67 -14.36 37.13
N GLY A 294 -8.87 -14.96 36.95
CA GLY A 294 -10.15 -14.29 36.91
C GLY A 294 -10.63 -13.90 35.52
N ASN A 295 -9.89 -14.30 34.45
CA ASN A 295 -10.32 -14.14 33.08
C ASN A 295 -10.17 -15.47 32.34
N GLU A 296 -11.30 -16.05 31.90
CA GLU A 296 -11.36 -17.40 31.29
C GLU A 296 -10.47 -17.55 30.06
N VAL A 297 -10.35 -16.48 29.26
CA VAL A 297 -9.51 -16.49 28.03
C VAL A 297 -8.03 -16.56 28.40
N LEU A 298 -7.59 -15.73 29.35
CA LEU A 298 -6.21 -15.75 29.82
C LEU A 298 -5.87 -17.06 30.51
N ASP A 299 -6.79 -17.58 31.37
CA ASP A 299 -6.64 -18.85 32.06
C ASP A 299 -6.40 -20.01 31.08
N THR A 300 -7.15 -20.02 29.98
CA THR A 300 -7.01 -21.02 28.92
C THR A 300 -5.67 -20.93 28.18
N ILE A 301 -5.27 -19.70 27.81
CA ILE A 301 -3.98 -19.47 27.14
C ILE A 301 -2.84 -19.93 28.06
N LEU A 302 -2.87 -19.52 29.32
CA LEU A 302 -1.85 -19.87 30.31
C LEU A 302 -1.76 -21.37 30.55
N THR A 303 -2.92 -22.06 30.66
CA THR A 303 -2.94 -23.51 30.82
C THR A 303 -2.28 -24.24 29.66
N SER A 304 -2.63 -23.83 28.43
CA SER A 304 -2.04 -24.41 27.23
C SER A 304 -0.51 -24.18 27.15
N LYS A 305 -0.07 -22.93 27.44
CA LYS A 305 1.35 -22.57 27.37
C LYS A 305 2.16 -23.17 28.53
N SER A 306 1.59 -23.26 29.73
CA SER A 306 2.22 -23.92 30.89
C SER A 306 2.45 -25.40 30.64
N LEU A 307 1.47 -26.10 30.04
CA LEU A 307 1.61 -27.50 29.69
C LEU A 307 2.72 -27.72 28.65
N TYR A 308 2.77 -26.86 27.63
CA TYR A 308 3.85 -26.90 26.62
C TYR A 308 5.23 -26.66 27.27
N CYS A 309 5.34 -25.62 28.09
CA CYS A 309 6.56 -25.27 28.81
C CYS A 309 7.08 -26.42 29.66
N GLN A 310 6.19 -27.08 30.43
CA GLN A 310 6.54 -28.21 31.27
C GLN A 310 7.11 -29.39 30.44
N GLN A 311 6.51 -29.71 29.29
CA GLN A 311 6.97 -30.77 28.40
C GLN A 311 8.35 -30.48 27.78
N HIS A 312 8.73 -29.18 27.67
CA HIS A 312 9.97 -28.73 27.04
C HIS A 312 11.04 -28.25 28.03
N GLY A 313 10.82 -28.48 29.36
CA GLY A 313 11.77 -28.10 30.40
C GLY A 313 11.91 -26.57 30.53
N ILE A 314 10.80 -25.82 30.33
CA ILE A 314 10.74 -24.37 30.46
C ILE A 314 9.97 -24.04 31.74
N THR A 315 10.51 -23.17 32.58
CA THR A 315 9.84 -22.68 33.77
C THR A 315 9.04 -21.41 33.43
N LEU A 316 7.70 -21.54 33.41
CA LEU A 316 6.79 -20.40 33.24
C LEU A 316 6.20 -20.00 34.59
N THR A 317 6.46 -18.77 35.03
CA THR A 317 5.89 -18.17 36.24
C THR A 317 4.89 -17.08 35.85
N CYS A 318 3.70 -17.12 36.43
CA CYS A 318 2.63 -16.16 36.14
C CYS A 318 2.07 -15.54 37.44
N VAL A 319 1.97 -14.21 37.43
CA VAL A 319 1.25 -13.41 38.43
C VAL A 319 0.32 -12.46 37.68
N ALA A 320 -0.95 -12.82 37.59
CA ALA A 320 -1.90 -12.08 36.74
C ALA A 320 -3.22 -11.77 37.46
N ASP A 321 -3.62 -10.51 37.41
CA ASP A 321 -4.97 -10.04 37.68
C ASP A 321 -5.76 -10.03 36.36
N GLY A 322 -6.37 -11.16 36.03
CA GLY A 322 -7.10 -11.32 34.77
C GLY A 322 -8.41 -10.55 34.73
N ALA A 323 -9.04 -10.30 35.90
CA ALA A 323 -10.25 -9.49 35.95
C ALA A 323 -10.03 -8.06 35.48
N ALA A 324 -8.80 -7.56 35.58
CA ALA A 324 -8.41 -6.25 35.03
C ALA A 324 -8.41 -6.19 33.49
N LEU A 325 -8.56 -7.33 32.80
CA LEU A 325 -8.58 -7.45 31.32
C LEU A 325 -9.98 -7.46 30.70
N ASP A 326 -11.06 -7.43 31.50
CA ASP A 326 -12.44 -7.58 31.04
C ASP A 326 -12.91 -6.50 30.03
N PHE A 327 -12.16 -5.41 29.90
CA PHE A 327 -12.43 -4.37 28.90
C PHE A 327 -11.89 -4.70 27.52
N MET A 328 -11.05 -5.73 27.40
CA MET A 328 -10.43 -6.12 26.15
C MET A 328 -11.28 -7.18 25.42
N ASP A 329 -11.26 -7.09 24.09
CA ASP A 329 -11.87 -8.10 23.23
C ASP A 329 -11.13 -9.44 23.33
N THR A 330 -11.87 -10.55 23.29
CA THR A 330 -11.32 -11.91 23.36
C THR A 330 -10.24 -12.17 22.32
N MET A 331 -10.43 -11.69 21.09
CA MET A 331 -9.46 -11.87 20.00
C MET A 331 -8.17 -11.09 20.25
N ASP A 332 -8.28 -9.90 20.81
CA ASP A 332 -7.13 -9.07 21.13
C ASP A 332 -6.33 -9.68 22.28
N LEU A 333 -7.02 -10.26 23.30
CA LEU A 333 -6.39 -11.03 24.37
C LEU A 333 -5.62 -12.25 23.83
N CYS A 334 -6.27 -13.05 22.98
CA CYS A 334 -5.65 -14.21 22.35
C CYS A 334 -4.42 -13.80 21.52
N SER A 335 -4.52 -12.74 20.76
CA SER A 335 -3.42 -12.27 19.92
C SER A 335 -2.28 -11.67 20.74
N LEU A 336 -2.57 -10.86 21.76
CA LEU A 336 -1.56 -10.22 22.60
C LEU A 336 -0.78 -11.25 23.43
N PHE A 337 -1.48 -12.06 24.23
CA PHE A 337 -0.83 -13.05 25.10
C PHE A 337 -0.25 -14.23 24.30
N GLY A 338 -0.94 -14.67 23.25
CA GLY A 338 -0.45 -15.70 22.34
C GLY A 338 0.90 -15.31 21.72
N ASN A 339 0.95 -14.15 21.05
CA ASN A 339 2.19 -13.67 20.43
C ASN A 339 3.30 -13.38 21.45
N ALA A 340 2.96 -12.82 22.63
CA ALA A 340 3.96 -12.50 23.63
C ALA A 340 4.60 -13.77 24.23
N LEU A 341 3.78 -14.77 24.58
CA LEU A 341 4.25 -16.03 25.14
C LEU A 341 4.95 -16.92 24.10
N ASP A 342 4.45 -16.96 22.85
CA ASP A 342 5.12 -17.71 21.78
C ASP A 342 6.51 -17.13 21.47
N ASN A 343 6.65 -15.82 21.43
CA ASN A 343 7.96 -15.17 21.27
C ASN A 343 8.92 -15.53 22.42
N ALA A 344 8.40 -15.53 23.67
CA ALA A 344 9.19 -15.90 24.85
C ALA A 344 9.63 -17.36 24.79
N ILE A 345 8.71 -18.28 24.49
CA ILE A 345 8.98 -19.74 24.37
C ILE A 345 10.02 -20.00 23.28
N GLU A 346 9.80 -19.46 22.09
CA GLU A 346 10.78 -19.61 20.97
C GLU A 346 12.17 -19.07 21.31
N SER A 347 12.24 -18.03 22.14
CA SER A 347 13.51 -17.46 22.56
C SER A 347 14.25 -18.37 23.54
N VAL A 348 13.57 -18.91 24.55
CA VAL A 348 14.20 -19.75 25.58
C VAL A 348 14.49 -21.16 25.08
N GLU A 349 13.76 -21.68 24.10
CA GLU A 349 14.05 -22.99 23.48
C GLU A 349 15.42 -23.05 22.79
N LYS A 350 15.95 -21.92 22.36
CA LYS A 350 17.29 -21.82 21.76
C LYS A 350 18.41 -21.95 22.78
N LEU A 351 18.09 -21.79 24.07
CA LEU A 351 19.08 -21.94 25.11
C LEU A 351 19.41 -23.40 25.37
N PRO A 352 20.70 -23.77 25.42
CA PRO A 352 21.12 -25.16 25.57
C PRO A 352 20.82 -25.73 26.98
N ASP A 353 20.80 -24.85 28.00
CA ASP A 353 20.64 -25.22 29.38
C ASP A 353 19.15 -24.99 29.81
N SER A 354 18.48 -26.07 30.22
CA SER A 354 17.08 -26.02 30.66
C SER A 354 16.87 -25.20 31.95
N GLU A 355 17.87 -25.11 32.82
CA GLU A 355 17.77 -24.31 34.05
C GLU A 355 17.70 -22.78 33.74
N GLN A 356 18.18 -22.37 32.58
CA GLN A 356 18.13 -21.00 32.10
C GLN A 356 16.86 -20.66 31.31
N ARG A 357 15.96 -21.62 31.05
CA ARG A 357 14.71 -21.42 30.29
C ARG A 357 13.62 -20.88 31.20
N LEU A 358 13.69 -19.59 31.46
CA LEU A 358 12.78 -18.91 32.38
C LEU A 358 11.89 -17.91 31.63
N ILE A 359 10.59 -17.94 31.93
CA ILE A 359 9.58 -16.99 31.45
C ILE A 359 8.79 -16.47 32.62
N HIS A 360 8.64 -15.16 32.73
CA HIS A 360 7.82 -14.50 33.75
C HIS A 360 6.76 -13.65 33.10
N LEU A 361 5.48 -13.90 33.44
CA LEU A 361 4.35 -13.06 33.06
C LEU A 361 3.79 -12.35 34.28
N VAL A 362 3.65 -11.03 34.17
CA VAL A 362 2.97 -10.21 35.18
C VAL A 362 1.87 -9.40 34.52
N VAL A 363 0.66 -9.47 35.06
CA VAL A 363 -0.48 -8.62 34.69
C VAL A 363 -1.00 -7.97 35.95
N ALA A 364 -0.88 -6.66 36.05
CA ALA A 364 -1.27 -5.94 37.25
C ALA A 364 -1.92 -4.61 36.93
N ARG A 365 -2.96 -4.26 37.70
CA ARG A 365 -3.57 -2.93 37.64
C ARG A 365 -2.88 -1.99 38.60
N GLN A 366 -2.37 -0.85 38.08
CA GLN A 366 -1.84 0.23 38.90
C GLN A 366 -2.62 1.52 38.60
N LYS A 367 -3.47 1.93 39.55
CA LYS A 367 -4.34 3.11 39.43
C LYS A 367 -5.23 3.02 38.16
N SER A 368 -5.03 3.91 37.21
CA SER A 368 -5.78 4.01 35.94
C SER A 368 -5.11 3.26 34.78
N PHE A 369 -4.09 2.45 35.05
CA PHE A 369 -3.36 1.73 34.01
C PHE A 369 -3.31 0.24 34.33
N LEU A 370 -3.43 -0.57 33.26
CA LEU A 370 -3.09 -1.98 33.25
C LEU A 370 -1.67 -2.15 32.76
N TRP A 371 -0.86 -2.87 33.50
CA TRP A 371 0.50 -3.18 33.18
C TRP A 371 0.67 -4.65 32.88
N ILE A 372 1.12 -4.97 31.67
CA ILE A 372 1.42 -6.33 31.23
C ILE A 372 2.92 -6.40 30.95
N ARG A 373 3.59 -7.35 31.58
CA ARG A 373 5.03 -7.57 31.41
C ARG A 373 5.32 -9.03 31.16
N VAL A 374 6.00 -9.32 30.05
CA VAL A 374 6.51 -10.63 29.73
C VAL A 374 8.04 -10.55 29.66
N GLU A 375 8.70 -11.34 30.49
CA GLU A 375 10.15 -11.39 30.59
C GLU A 375 10.62 -12.81 30.28
N ASN A 376 11.70 -12.95 29.53
CA ASN A 376 12.34 -14.22 29.29
C ASN A 376 13.85 -14.10 29.18
N THR A 377 14.56 -15.16 29.53
CA THR A 377 15.99 -15.28 29.25
C THR A 377 16.25 -15.40 27.76
N TYR A 378 17.40 -14.85 27.27
CA TYR A 378 17.82 -14.97 25.87
C TYR A 378 19.36 -14.98 25.76
N ASP A 379 19.89 -15.42 24.61
CA ASP A 379 21.33 -15.61 24.37
C ASP A 379 22.15 -14.35 24.12
N GLY A 380 21.53 -13.18 24.10
CA GLY A 380 22.19 -11.89 23.91
C GLY A 380 22.38 -11.45 22.45
N ALA A 381 21.94 -12.21 21.46
CA ALA A 381 22.02 -11.87 20.03
C ALA A 381 20.85 -10.99 19.56
N PHE A 382 20.74 -9.78 20.13
CA PHE A 382 19.70 -8.83 19.75
C PHE A 382 20.28 -7.66 18.96
N GLN A 383 19.88 -7.50 17.71
CA GLN A 383 20.22 -6.32 16.89
C GLN A 383 18.94 -5.48 16.69
N ALA A 384 18.94 -4.30 17.31
CA ALA A 384 17.94 -3.26 17.07
C ALA A 384 18.43 -2.31 15.97
N ASP A 385 17.62 -2.08 14.95
CA ASP A 385 17.83 -1.01 13.97
C ASP A 385 16.56 -0.15 13.96
N GLY A 386 16.56 0.90 14.74
CA GLY A 386 15.38 1.72 14.98
C GLY A 386 14.41 1.15 16.03
N THR A 387 13.13 1.44 15.89
CA THR A 387 12.07 1.13 16.88
C THR A 387 11.58 -0.34 16.90
N LEU A 388 11.98 -1.18 15.95
CA LEU A 388 11.55 -2.59 15.88
C LEU A 388 12.74 -3.53 15.66
N PRO A 389 12.80 -4.68 16.35
CA PRO A 389 13.87 -5.67 16.19
C PRO A 389 13.85 -6.33 14.82
N LYS A 390 15.03 -6.49 14.18
CA LYS A 390 15.19 -7.32 12.99
C LYS A 390 15.12 -8.80 13.39
N THR A 391 14.29 -9.56 12.69
CA THR A 391 14.17 -11.02 12.91
C THR A 391 15.39 -11.74 12.38
N THR A 392 15.94 -12.66 13.15
CA THR A 392 17.08 -13.52 12.78
C THR A 392 16.68 -14.74 11.95
N LYS A 393 15.43 -14.88 11.51
CA LYS A 393 14.92 -16.02 10.77
C LYS A 393 15.01 -15.83 9.25
N THR A 394 15.44 -16.92 8.56
CA THR A 394 15.70 -17.00 7.11
C THR A 394 14.47 -16.83 6.22
N ASP A 395 13.24 -16.85 6.76
CA ASP A 395 11.99 -16.70 6.01
C ASP A 395 11.30 -15.37 6.35
N ALA A 396 11.76 -14.32 5.70
CA ALA A 396 11.30 -12.93 5.90
C ALA A 396 9.81 -12.67 5.55
N ARG A 397 9.07 -13.70 5.08
CA ARG A 397 7.68 -13.56 4.64
C ARG A 397 6.63 -13.81 5.72
N TYR A 398 6.98 -14.41 6.87
CA TYR A 398 6.02 -14.81 7.91
C TYR A 398 6.36 -14.34 9.34
N HIS A 399 7.49 -13.67 9.58
CA HIS A 399 7.95 -13.28 10.91
C HIS A 399 8.20 -11.77 11.03
N GLY A 400 7.66 -11.18 12.05
CA GLY A 400 7.60 -9.74 12.36
C GLY A 400 6.18 -9.28 12.66
N TYR A 401 5.18 -10.10 12.35
CA TYR A 401 3.78 -9.77 12.58
C TYR A 401 3.37 -9.87 14.06
N GLY A 402 3.99 -10.77 14.85
CA GLY A 402 3.63 -10.96 16.25
C GLY A 402 3.88 -9.72 17.11
N LEU A 403 5.07 -9.15 17.05
CA LEU A 403 5.38 -7.91 17.77
C LEU A 403 4.58 -6.73 17.22
N LYS A 404 4.44 -6.61 15.90
CA LYS A 404 3.61 -5.58 15.29
C LYS A 404 2.16 -5.66 15.77
N SER A 405 1.59 -6.87 15.83
CA SER A 405 0.24 -7.09 16.36
C SER A 405 0.11 -6.62 17.81
N ILE A 406 1.12 -6.84 18.65
CA ILE A 406 1.14 -6.35 20.05
C ILE A 406 1.14 -4.81 20.08
N TYR A 407 1.92 -4.14 19.24
CA TYR A 407 1.95 -2.69 19.13
C TYR A 407 0.59 -2.14 18.66
N ASP A 408 0.03 -2.75 17.58
CA ASP A 408 -1.26 -2.35 17.02
C ASP A 408 -2.40 -2.49 18.04
N ILE A 409 -2.38 -3.58 18.84
CA ILE A 409 -3.34 -3.80 19.94
C ILE A 409 -3.13 -2.74 21.04
N ALA A 410 -1.91 -2.48 21.47
CA ALA A 410 -1.64 -1.47 22.49
C ALA A 410 -2.18 -0.11 22.05
N GLU A 411 -1.93 0.29 20.81
CA GLU A 411 -2.42 1.54 20.22
C GLU A 411 -3.96 1.57 20.13
N LYS A 412 -4.60 0.46 19.73
CA LYS A 412 -6.07 0.31 19.67
C LYS A 412 -6.74 0.64 21.01
N TYR A 413 -6.09 0.28 22.12
CA TYR A 413 -6.59 0.57 23.47
C TYR A 413 -6.03 1.87 24.07
N GLY A 414 -5.38 2.72 23.25
CA GLY A 414 -4.82 4.01 23.68
C GLY A 414 -3.60 3.88 24.58
N GLY A 415 -2.93 2.74 24.54
CA GLY A 415 -1.75 2.43 25.33
C GLY A 415 -0.45 2.45 24.53
N THR A 416 0.61 1.90 25.12
CA THR A 416 1.95 1.80 24.52
C THR A 416 2.55 0.42 24.79
N ALA A 417 3.39 -0.04 23.87
CA ALA A 417 4.22 -1.22 24.07
C ALA A 417 5.70 -0.83 23.96
N GLU A 418 6.54 -1.40 24.79
CA GLU A 418 7.98 -1.14 24.84
C GLU A 418 8.74 -2.46 25.00
N ILE A 419 9.88 -2.56 24.32
CA ILE A 419 10.78 -3.70 24.42
C ILE A 419 12.11 -3.21 24.98
N SER A 420 12.63 -3.92 25.97
CA SER A 420 13.95 -3.67 26.52
C SER A 420 14.73 -4.97 26.69
N THR A 421 16.05 -4.87 26.58
CA THR A 421 16.98 -5.98 26.78
C THR A 421 18.05 -5.56 27.76
N GLN A 422 18.15 -6.24 28.90
CA GLN A 422 19.16 -6.00 29.91
C GLN A 422 19.65 -7.35 30.46
N GLU A 423 20.97 -7.49 30.68
CA GLU A 423 21.60 -8.63 31.37
C GLU A 423 21.11 -10.02 30.94
N LYS A 424 21.01 -10.29 29.63
CA LYS A 424 20.46 -11.52 29.05
C LYS A 424 18.97 -11.76 29.35
N CYS A 425 18.22 -10.71 29.64
CA CYS A 425 16.80 -10.73 29.82
C CYS A 425 16.12 -9.86 28.74
N PHE A 426 15.18 -10.46 28.03
CA PHE A 426 14.28 -9.75 27.10
C PHE A 426 13.00 -9.41 27.85
N THR A 427 12.59 -8.16 27.81
CA THR A 427 11.37 -7.69 28.47
C THR A 427 10.48 -6.98 27.48
N LEU A 428 9.24 -7.47 27.35
CA LEU A 428 8.13 -6.80 26.68
C LEU A 428 7.22 -6.18 27.75
N LYS A 429 6.99 -4.87 27.65
CA LYS A 429 6.07 -4.13 28.52
C LYS A 429 4.96 -3.52 27.70
N VAL A 430 3.70 -3.73 28.13
CA VAL A 430 2.51 -3.12 27.53
C VAL A 430 1.79 -2.35 28.63
N LEU A 431 1.50 -1.08 28.37
CA LEU A 431 0.78 -0.21 29.31
C LEU A 431 -0.51 0.25 28.64
N LEU A 432 -1.65 -0.10 29.21
CA LEU A 432 -2.98 0.23 28.70
C LEU A 432 -3.74 1.10 29.71
N PRO A 433 -4.36 2.22 29.29
CA PRO A 433 -5.25 2.98 30.16
C PRO A 433 -6.54 2.19 30.42
N VAL A 434 -6.92 2.01 31.70
CA VAL A 434 -8.18 1.40 32.09
C VAL A 434 -9.19 2.52 32.32
N GLN A 435 -10.17 2.64 31.42
CA GLN A 435 -11.28 3.56 31.64
C GLN A 435 -12.10 3.08 32.85
N GLN A 436 -12.25 3.95 33.83
CA GLN A 436 -13.23 3.70 34.91
C GLN A 436 -14.64 3.73 34.28
N LYS A 437 -15.34 2.59 34.34
CA LYS A 437 -16.79 2.56 34.08
C LYS A 437 -17.53 3.34 35.14
#